data_d2b3283f44bc3603fcba98427b3b9651
#
_entry.id   d2b3283f44bc3603fcba98427b3b9651
#
_cell.length_a   1.000
_cell.length_b   1.000
_cell.length_c   1.000
_cell.angle_alpha   90.00
_cell.angle_beta   90.00
_cell.angle_gamma   90.00
#
_symmetry.space_group_name_H-M   'P 1'
#
loop_
_entity.id
_entity.type
_entity.pdbx_description
1 polymer ?
#
loop_
_entity_poly.entity_id
_entity_poly.type
_entity_poly.pdbx_seq_one_letter_code
_entity_poly.pdbx_strand_id
1 'polypeptide(L)'
;MKLLIVDDEISALFVFLNEIIHESGLEYKFFQDNEEAILNYVTNNHIDSAFLDIRMPNIDGISLAKKILKIKPKTKIVFITGLTITINDLDKSIKNNVVGFIYKPYSKEDVSKIIRTLSNEIKILKVNMFDTFDCYINNERILFSSSKAKELFALLLVYRERGLTMYDAISQLWPDHDLEKSKKLYRDAVWRLHKTLKEIDFECVVSNRGELSLISKNIDCDYWNFLNGKDLKVFKGEFLKSYDWSIYYLSHLEEIQQTRK
;
A
#
# COMPACT_ATOMS: atom_id res chain seq x y z
N MET A 1 6.03 -4.88 3.25
CA MET A 1 5.85 -4.07 4.48
C MET A 1 7.21 -3.65 4.98
N LYS A 2 7.40 -2.35 5.31
CA LYS A 2 8.70 -1.82 5.76
C LYS A 2 8.69 -1.55 7.26
N LEU A 3 9.55 -2.27 7.97
CA LEU A 3 9.64 -2.27 9.43
C LEU A 3 10.85 -1.47 9.90
N LEU A 4 10.66 -0.64 10.91
CA LEU A 4 11.71 -0.05 11.73
C LEU A 4 11.75 -0.82 13.04
N ILE A 5 12.90 -1.34 13.44
CA ILE A 5 13.08 -2.08 14.69
C ILE A 5 14.15 -1.36 15.50
N VAL A 6 13.83 -1.01 16.74
CA VAL A 6 14.73 -0.28 17.64
C VAL A 6 14.78 -0.99 18.99
N ASP A 7 15.98 -1.43 19.36
CA ASP A 7 16.29 -2.07 20.65
C ASP A 7 17.76 -1.84 20.92
N ASP A 8 18.15 -1.41 22.13
CA ASP A 8 19.54 -1.13 22.50
C ASP A 8 20.39 -2.40 22.61
N GLU A 9 19.76 -3.54 22.83
CA GLU A 9 20.43 -4.85 22.94
C GLU A 9 20.59 -5.49 21.54
N ILE A 10 21.83 -5.61 21.07
CA ILE A 10 22.16 -6.28 19.80
C ILE A 10 21.64 -7.74 19.79
N SER A 11 21.72 -8.43 20.93
CA SER A 11 21.21 -9.78 21.09
C SER A 11 19.70 -9.87 20.84
N ALA A 12 18.91 -8.92 21.34
CA ALA A 12 17.47 -8.83 21.10
C ALA A 12 17.17 -8.58 19.63
N LEU A 13 17.92 -7.70 18.96
CA LEU A 13 17.79 -7.46 17.52
C LEU A 13 18.07 -8.71 16.69
N PHE A 14 19.09 -9.53 17.06
CA PHE A 14 19.36 -10.78 16.37
C PHE A 14 18.26 -11.83 16.61
N VAL A 15 17.74 -11.94 17.83
CA VAL A 15 16.62 -12.83 18.13
C VAL A 15 15.40 -12.42 17.28
N PHE A 16 15.06 -11.14 17.27
CA PHE A 16 13.94 -10.63 16.47
C PHE A 16 14.15 -10.90 14.98
N LEU A 17 15.35 -10.67 14.45
CA LEU A 17 15.69 -10.94 13.04
C LEU A 17 15.44 -12.42 12.68
N ASN A 18 15.88 -13.36 13.53
CA ASN A 18 15.67 -14.79 13.28
C ASN A 18 14.19 -15.16 13.20
N GLU A 19 13.33 -14.45 13.94
CA GLU A 19 11.89 -14.70 13.91
C GLU A 19 11.21 -14.17 12.63
N ILE A 20 11.75 -13.09 12.02
CA ILE A 20 11.12 -12.43 10.87
C ILE A 20 11.78 -12.75 9.52
N ILE A 21 12.99 -13.32 9.50
CA ILE A 21 13.79 -13.51 8.26
C ILE A 21 13.10 -14.42 7.23
N HIS A 22 12.22 -15.30 7.68
CA HIS A 22 11.47 -16.21 6.81
C HIS A 22 10.13 -15.65 6.32
N GLU A 23 9.72 -14.48 6.83
CA GLU A 23 8.48 -13.83 6.43
C GLU A 23 8.67 -13.11 5.08
N SER A 24 7.94 -13.53 4.06
CA SER A 24 8.06 -12.94 2.72
C SER A 24 7.47 -11.52 2.64
N GLY A 25 8.09 -10.65 1.85
CA GLY A 25 7.59 -9.31 1.61
C GLY A 25 7.86 -8.30 2.73
N LEU A 26 8.75 -8.62 3.67
CA LEU A 26 9.24 -7.70 4.68
C LEU A 26 10.55 -7.04 4.25
N GLU A 27 10.60 -5.72 4.37
CA GLU A 27 11.82 -4.93 4.39
C GLU A 27 12.00 -4.41 5.82
N TYR A 28 13.19 -4.50 6.39
CA TYR A 28 13.43 -4.09 7.75
C TYR A 28 14.72 -3.29 7.90
N LYS A 29 14.71 -2.36 8.85
CA LYS A 29 15.86 -1.58 9.25
C LYS A 29 15.98 -1.60 10.77
N PHE A 30 17.15 -2.00 11.26
CA PHE A 30 17.48 -2.04 12.68
C PHE A 30 18.24 -0.79 13.10
N PHE A 31 17.93 -0.31 14.30
CA PHE A 31 18.70 0.70 15.02
C PHE A 31 18.85 0.26 16.47
N GLN A 32 19.94 0.66 17.08
CA GLN A 32 20.11 0.60 18.52
C GLN A 32 19.44 1.85 19.16
N ASP A 33 20.17 2.71 19.84
CA ASP A 33 19.67 3.82 20.65
C ASP A 33 20.10 5.20 20.13
N ASN A 34 20.38 5.35 18.85
CA ASN A 34 20.73 6.63 18.22
C ASN A 34 19.48 7.34 17.68
N GLU A 35 18.89 8.20 18.52
CA GLU A 35 17.65 8.92 18.18
C GLU A 35 17.76 9.76 16.89
N GLU A 36 18.86 10.49 16.72
CA GLU A 36 19.05 11.36 15.56
C GLU A 36 19.08 10.56 14.26
N ALA A 37 19.82 9.45 14.24
CA ALA A 37 19.88 8.56 13.11
C ALA A 37 18.51 7.92 12.79
N ILE A 38 17.75 7.53 13.83
CA ILE A 38 16.41 6.98 13.70
C ILE A 38 15.46 8.01 13.07
N LEU A 39 15.39 9.22 13.63
CA LEU A 39 14.49 10.25 13.14
C LEU A 39 14.86 10.74 11.73
N ASN A 40 16.15 10.84 11.41
CA ASN A 40 16.62 11.12 10.06
C ASN A 40 16.19 10.04 9.09
N TYR A 41 16.30 8.77 9.45
CA TYR A 41 15.84 7.65 8.62
C TYR A 41 14.32 7.69 8.40
N VAL A 42 13.53 7.92 9.44
CA VAL A 42 12.08 8.05 9.38
C VAL A 42 11.64 9.20 8.49
N THR A 43 12.36 10.33 8.54
CA THR A 43 12.05 11.51 7.71
C THR A 43 12.20 11.18 6.23
N ASN A 44 13.29 10.50 5.86
CA ASN A 44 13.68 10.26 4.46
C ASN A 44 13.12 8.94 3.87
N ASN A 45 12.49 8.09 4.69
CA ASN A 45 11.98 6.81 4.25
C ASN A 45 10.51 6.65 4.60
N HIS A 46 9.86 5.78 3.83
CA HIS A 46 8.54 5.27 4.21
C HIS A 46 8.71 4.17 5.27
N ILE A 47 7.88 4.23 6.33
CA ILE A 47 7.83 3.23 7.39
C ILE A 47 6.36 2.83 7.58
N ASP A 48 6.06 1.55 7.44
CA ASP A 48 4.73 1.01 7.70
C ASP A 48 4.51 0.80 9.19
N SER A 49 5.51 0.22 9.86
CA SER A 49 5.42 -0.09 11.29
C SER A 49 6.76 0.07 11.99
N ALA A 50 6.73 0.53 13.24
CA ALA A 50 7.89 0.64 14.12
C ALA A 50 7.73 -0.26 15.34
N PHE A 51 8.71 -1.15 15.54
CA PHE A 51 8.86 -2.01 16.70
C PHE A 51 9.89 -1.36 17.62
N LEU A 52 9.47 -0.97 18.81
CA LEU A 52 10.28 -0.13 19.70
C LEU A 52 10.38 -0.78 21.07
N ASP A 53 11.61 -1.03 21.54
CA ASP A 53 11.78 -1.32 22.97
C ASP A 53 11.39 -0.08 23.78
N ILE A 54 10.66 -0.30 24.87
CA ILE A 54 10.24 0.79 25.75
C ILE A 54 11.40 1.30 26.59
N ARG A 55 12.24 0.40 27.11
CA ARG A 55 13.33 0.76 28.02
C ARG A 55 14.69 0.67 27.35
N MET A 56 15.15 1.78 26.82
CA MET A 56 16.51 1.93 26.31
C MET A 56 17.27 3.00 27.12
N PRO A 57 18.59 2.87 27.33
CA PRO A 57 19.36 3.78 28.19
C PRO A 57 19.30 5.25 27.78
N ASN A 58 19.35 5.52 26.47
CA ASN A 58 19.43 6.89 25.93
C ASN A 58 18.11 7.42 25.38
N ILE A 59 17.13 6.55 25.14
CA ILE A 59 15.87 6.89 24.51
C ILE A 59 14.73 6.12 25.17
N ASP A 60 13.70 6.82 25.61
CA ASP A 60 12.45 6.17 25.98
C ASP A 60 11.62 5.85 24.73
N GLY A 61 11.27 4.57 24.53
CA GLY A 61 10.57 4.11 23.35
C GLY A 61 9.19 4.73 23.14
N ILE A 62 8.49 5.10 24.23
CA ILE A 62 7.21 5.82 24.15
C ILE A 62 7.41 7.24 23.62
N SER A 63 8.45 7.92 24.09
CA SER A 63 8.83 9.25 23.62
C SER A 63 9.29 9.21 22.15
N LEU A 64 10.03 8.19 21.76
CA LEU A 64 10.43 7.95 20.38
C LEU A 64 9.21 7.73 19.47
N ALA A 65 8.23 6.91 19.91
CA ALA A 65 6.98 6.71 19.18
C ALA A 65 6.24 8.03 18.91
N LYS A 66 6.15 8.91 19.91
CA LYS A 66 5.54 10.26 19.74
C LYS A 66 6.27 11.09 18.68
N LYS A 67 7.61 11.04 18.63
CA LYS A 67 8.41 11.76 17.64
C LYS A 67 8.23 11.18 16.24
N ILE A 68 8.25 9.86 16.12
CA ILE A 68 7.98 9.15 14.85
C ILE A 68 6.60 9.53 14.31
N LEU A 69 5.56 9.50 15.14
CA LEU A 69 4.20 9.81 14.73
C LEU A 69 3.98 11.28 14.35
N LYS A 70 4.78 12.21 14.88
CA LYS A 70 4.79 13.60 14.40
C LYS A 70 5.29 13.73 12.97
N ILE A 71 6.27 12.89 12.57
CA ILE A 71 6.85 12.88 11.21
C ILE A 71 5.98 12.03 10.27
N LYS A 72 5.54 10.87 10.72
CA LYS A 72 4.76 9.88 9.95
C LYS A 72 3.50 9.47 10.73
N PRO A 73 2.41 10.25 10.68
CA PRO A 73 1.21 10.02 11.51
C PRO A 73 0.50 8.68 11.27
N LYS A 74 0.74 8.04 10.13
CA LYS A 74 0.10 6.75 9.79
C LYS A 74 0.94 5.53 10.19
N THR A 75 2.15 5.70 10.71
CA THR A 75 3.02 4.58 11.15
C THR A 75 2.34 3.82 12.28
N LYS A 76 2.32 2.49 12.18
CA LYS A 76 1.85 1.61 13.26
C LYS A 76 2.96 1.37 14.26
N ILE A 77 2.62 1.34 15.53
CA ILE A 77 3.58 1.15 16.62
C ILE A 77 3.32 -0.21 17.28
N VAL A 78 4.39 -0.94 17.47
CA VAL A 78 4.43 -2.14 18.32
C VAL A 78 5.50 -1.92 19.38
N PHE A 79 5.15 -2.08 20.63
CA PHE A 79 6.14 -2.02 21.70
C PHE A 79 6.68 -3.40 22.02
N ILE A 80 8.02 -3.48 22.16
CA ILE A 80 8.72 -4.66 22.69
C ILE A 80 9.08 -4.31 24.13
N THR A 81 8.75 -5.15 25.11
CA THR A 81 8.98 -4.77 26.49
C THR A 81 9.01 -5.95 27.46
N GLY A 82 9.83 -5.84 28.51
CA GLY A 82 9.75 -6.72 29.69
C GLY A 82 8.80 -6.21 30.78
N LEU A 83 8.10 -5.10 30.54
CA LEU A 83 7.19 -4.46 31.51
C LEU A 83 5.76 -4.94 31.31
N THR A 84 5.01 -5.03 32.41
CA THR A 84 3.56 -5.19 32.39
C THR A 84 2.88 -3.85 32.11
N ILE A 85 2.77 -3.51 30.84
CA ILE A 85 2.12 -2.29 30.36
C ILE A 85 1.05 -2.65 29.33
N THR A 86 -0.03 -1.90 29.31
CA THR A 86 -1.15 -2.12 28.40
C THR A 86 -1.45 -0.87 27.56
N ILE A 87 -2.30 -1.00 26.54
CA ILE A 87 -2.75 0.14 25.73
C ILE A 87 -3.40 1.23 26.61
N ASN A 88 -4.02 0.85 27.74
CA ASN A 88 -4.70 1.81 28.63
C ASN A 88 -3.73 2.76 29.34
N ASP A 89 -2.50 2.32 29.55
CA ASP A 89 -1.46 3.08 30.24
C ASP A 89 -0.77 4.09 29.30
N LEU A 90 -1.07 4.06 28.02
CA LEU A 90 -0.47 4.92 27.01
C LEU A 90 -1.22 6.26 26.86
N ASP A 91 -0.45 7.28 26.47
CA ASP A 91 -0.96 8.59 26.10
C ASP A 91 -1.94 8.51 24.91
N LYS A 92 -3.01 9.29 24.96
CA LYS A 92 -4.01 9.37 23.89
C LYS A 92 -3.41 9.72 22.52
N SER A 93 -2.29 10.47 22.49
CA SER A 93 -1.64 10.91 21.26
C SER A 93 -1.05 9.78 20.41
N ILE A 94 -0.74 8.63 21.01
CA ILE A 94 -0.17 7.47 20.31
C ILE A 94 -1.07 6.25 20.31
N LYS A 95 -2.07 6.22 21.19
CA LYS A 95 -2.91 5.05 21.45
C LYS A 95 -3.55 4.46 20.19
N ASN A 96 -4.02 5.32 19.29
CA ASN A 96 -4.68 4.89 18.05
C ASN A 96 -3.72 4.27 17.02
N ASN A 97 -2.42 4.48 17.19
CA ASN A 97 -1.40 3.93 16.31
C ASN A 97 -0.76 2.66 16.87
N VAL A 98 -0.98 2.37 18.16
CA VAL A 98 -0.41 1.18 18.81
C VAL A 98 -1.27 -0.03 18.48
N VAL A 99 -0.64 -1.00 17.80
CA VAL A 99 -1.25 -2.26 17.38
C VAL A 99 -1.18 -3.32 18.48
N GLY A 100 -0.10 -3.28 19.28
CA GLY A 100 0.07 -4.24 20.36
C GLY A 100 1.43 -4.18 21.03
N PHE A 101 1.66 -5.19 21.85
CA PHE A 101 2.88 -5.39 22.62
C PHE A 101 3.44 -6.78 22.36
N ILE A 102 4.77 -6.87 22.32
CA ILE A 102 5.53 -8.11 22.37
C ILE A 102 6.27 -8.12 23.70
N TYR A 103 5.92 -9.06 24.56
CA TYR A 103 6.52 -9.13 25.90
C TYR A 103 7.77 -10.01 25.91
N LYS A 104 8.88 -9.48 26.39
CA LYS A 104 10.14 -10.23 26.57
C LYS A 104 10.02 -11.20 27.78
N PRO A 105 10.46 -12.49 27.68
CA PRO A 105 10.94 -13.15 26.48
C PRO A 105 9.79 -13.54 25.52
N TYR A 106 9.96 -13.30 24.22
CA TYR A 106 8.94 -13.60 23.22
C TYR A 106 9.32 -14.81 22.35
N SER A 107 8.30 -15.45 21.80
CA SER A 107 8.41 -16.57 20.87
C SER A 107 8.22 -16.11 19.43
N LYS A 108 8.52 -17.00 18.48
CA LYS A 108 8.21 -16.81 17.06
C LYS A 108 6.72 -16.58 16.84
N GLU A 109 5.86 -17.30 17.55
CA GLU A 109 4.42 -17.16 17.46
C GLU A 109 3.95 -15.75 17.85
N ASP A 110 4.53 -15.14 18.89
CA ASP A 110 4.19 -13.79 19.32
C ASP A 110 4.52 -12.76 18.23
N VAL A 111 5.72 -12.87 17.64
CA VAL A 111 6.16 -11.98 16.55
C VAL A 111 5.29 -12.19 15.30
N SER A 112 5.10 -13.44 14.87
CA SER A 112 4.27 -13.78 13.71
C SER A 112 2.82 -13.31 13.86
N LYS A 113 2.25 -13.43 15.08
CA LYS A 113 0.89 -12.93 15.35
C LYS A 113 0.77 -11.42 15.14
N ILE A 114 1.71 -10.65 15.65
CA ILE A 114 1.72 -9.19 15.47
C ILE A 114 1.94 -8.82 14.00
N ILE A 115 2.86 -9.49 13.31
CA ILE A 115 3.10 -9.25 11.87
C ILE A 115 1.85 -9.54 11.05
N ARG A 116 1.12 -10.63 11.33
CA ARG A 116 -0.16 -10.93 10.68
C ARG A 116 -1.21 -9.84 10.97
N THR A 117 -1.29 -9.37 12.20
CA THR A 117 -2.20 -8.27 12.55
C THR A 117 -1.86 -7.01 11.74
N LEU A 118 -0.58 -6.63 11.69
CA LEU A 118 -0.11 -5.51 10.88
C LEU A 118 -0.36 -5.71 9.39
N SER A 119 -0.15 -6.91 8.86
CA SER A 119 -0.41 -7.24 7.46
C SER A 119 -1.89 -7.15 7.11
N ASN A 120 -2.77 -7.54 8.02
CA ASN A 120 -4.22 -7.40 7.86
C ASN A 120 -4.68 -5.93 7.94
N GLU A 121 -3.94 -5.07 8.66
CA GLU A 121 -4.21 -3.63 8.70
C GLU A 121 -3.65 -2.88 7.47
N ILE A 122 -2.66 -3.45 6.77
CA ILE A 122 -2.19 -2.91 5.50
C ILE A 122 -3.17 -3.35 4.42
N LYS A 123 -4.06 -2.44 4.07
CA LYS A 123 -4.97 -2.66 2.95
C LYS A 123 -4.17 -2.87 1.67
N ILE A 124 -4.35 -4.03 1.06
CA ILE A 124 -3.84 -4.32 -0.28
C ILE A 124 -5.02 -4.26 -1.24
N LEU A 125 -4.93 -3.38 -2.22
CA LEU A 125 -5.88 -3.32 -3.31
C LEU A 125 -5.54 -4.41 -4.33
N LYS A 126 -6.32 -5.49 -4.33
CA LYS A 126 -6.23 -6.53 -5.35
C LYS A 126 -7.04 -6.12 -6.56
N VAL A 127 -6.41 -6.13 -7.74
CA VAL A 127 -7.01 -5.71 -9.00
C VAL A 127 -6.94 -6.85 -10.00
N ASN A 128 -8.10 -7.22 -10.54
CA ASN A 128 -8.23 -8.15 -11.65
C ASN A 128 -8.55 -7.33 -12.92
N MET A 129 -7.68 -7.42 -13.93
CA MET A 129 -7.83 -6.74 -15.22
C MET A 129 -8.02 -7.73 -16.37
N PHE A 130 -7.63 -8.99 -16.18
CA PHE A 130 -7.93 -10.03 -17.14
C PHE A 130 -9.38 -10.50 -16.99
N ASP A 131 -10.08 -10.68 -18.12
CA ASP A 131 -11.52 -10.91 -18.23
C ASP A 131 -12.33 -9.67 -17.80
N THR A 132 -12.92 -9.66 -16.62
CA THR A 132 -13.76 -8.56 -16.10
C THR A 132 -12.99 -7.73 -15.09
N PHE A 133 -13.00 -6.40 -15.26
CA PHE A 133 -12.34 -5.49 -14.34
C PHE A 133 -13.04 -5.45 -12.98
N ASP A 134 -12.33 -5.86 -11.94
CA ASP A 134 -12.79 -5.75 -10.56
C ASP A 134 -11.66 -5.48 -9.57
N CYS A 135 -12.02 -4.80 -8.48
CA CYS A 135 -11.10 -4.42 -7.41
C CYS A 135 -11.61 -4.93 -6.06
N TYR A 136 -10.69 -5.36 -5.19
CA TYR A 136 -11.00 -5.94 -3.89
C TYR A 136 -10.05 -5.40 -2.81
N ILE A 137 -10.57 -5.17 -1.63
CA ILE A 137 -9.80 -4.97 -0.39
C ILE A 137 -10.30 -5.99 0.63
N ASN A 138 -9.39 -6.73 1.28
CA ASN A 138 -9.74 -7.78 2.24
C ASN A 138 -10.76 -8.80 1.70
N ASN A 139 -10.66 -9.16 0.42
CA ASN A 139 -11.60 -9.99 -0.34
C ASN A 139 -13.02 -9.40 -0.52
N GLU A 140 -13.27 -8.18 -0.09
CA GLU A 140 -14.52 -7.47 -0.36
C GLU A 140 -14.41 -6.68 -1.66
N ARG A 141 -15.40 -6.87 -2.54
CA ARG A 141 -15.45 -6.18 -3.84
C ARG A 141 -15.74 -4.70 -3.65
N ILE A 142 -14.95 -3.85 -4.30
CA ILE A 142 -15.17 -2.41 -4.29
C ILE A 142 -16.30 -2.05 -5.27
N LEU A 143 -17.31 -1.36 -4.73
CA LEU A 143 -18.43 -0.87 -5.53
C LEU A 143 -18.16 0.59 -5.93
N PHE A 144 -17.94 0.82 -7.22
CA PHE A 144 -17.80 2.16 -7.75
C PHE A 144 -19.17 2.82 -7.94
N SER A 145 -19.31 4.04 -7.51
CA SER A 145 -20.56 4.82 -7.66
C SER A 145 -20.90 5.20 -9.10
N SER A 146 -19.97 4.98 -10.05
CA SER A 146 -20.11 5.28 -11.46
C SER A 146 -19.30 4.31 -12.32
N SER A 147 -19.90 3.78 -13.39
CA SER A 147 -19.21 2.94 -14.38
C SER A 147 -18.05 3.69 -15.03
N LYS A 148 -18.19 4.98 -15.33
CA LYS A 148 -17.13 5.80 -15.91
C LYS A 148 -16.00 6.11 -14.92
N ALA A 149 -16.28 6.21 -13.63
CA ALA A 149 -15.23 6.30 -12.62
C ALA A 149 -14.44 4.98 -12.49
N LYS A 150 -15.13 3.83 -12.58
CA LYS A 150 -14.52 2.50 -12.62
C LYS A 150 -13.64 2.33 -13.86
N GLU A 151 -14.15 2.74 -15.03
CA GLU A 151 -13.43 2.70 -16.30
C GLU A 151 -12.19 3.61 -16.31
N LEU A 152 -12.31 4.83 -15.77
CA LEU A 152 -11.19 5.77 -15.60
C LEU A 152 -10.10 5.15 -14.70
N PHE A 153 -10.49 4.45 -13.65
CA PHE A 153 -9.52 3.78 -12.78
C PHE A 153 -8.82 2.61 -13.50
N ALA A 154 -9.55 1.83 -14.31
CA ALA A 154 -8.95 0.79 -15.15
C ALA A 154 -7.92 1.37 -16.13
N LEU A 155 -8.25 2.48 -16.79
CA LEU A 155 -7.35 3.16 -17.70
C LEU A 155 -6.10 3.69 -16.97
N LEU A 156 -6.27 4.28 -15.80
CA LEU A 156 -5.16 4.78 -14.98
C LEU A 156 -4.21 3.64 -14.55
N LEU A 157 -4.74 2.46 -14.23
CA LEU A 157 -3.95 1.27 -13.91
C LEU A 157 -3.12 0.77 -15.11
N VAL A 158 -3.65 0.90 -16.34
CA VAL A 158 -2.90 0.60 -17.57
C VAL A 158 -1.75 1.60 -17.77
N TYR A 159 -2.00 2.90 -17.55
CA TYR A 159 -0.97 3.94 -17.64
C TYR A 159 0.08 3.84 -16.52
N ARG A 160 -0.32 3.35 -15.36
CA ARG A 160 0.52 3.14 -14.17
C ARG A 160 1.27 4.41 -13.76
N GLU A 161 2.62 4.39 -13.83
CA GLU A 161 3.48 5.49 -13.39
C GLU A 161 3.65 6.61 -14.44
N ARG A 162 3.17 6.40 -15.66
CA ARG A 162 3.33 7.37 -16.76
C ARG A 162 2.48 8.63 -16.59
N GLY A 163 1.50 8.58 -15.67
CA GLY A 163 0.48 9.60 -15.57
C GLY A 163 -0.52 9.56 -16.73
N LEU A 164 -1.75 9.99 -16.46
CA LEU A 164 -2.85 10.02 -17.42
C LEU A 164 -3.34 11.45 -17.54
N THR A 165 -3.13 12.09 -18.71
CA THR A 165 -3.62 13.44 -18.94
C THR A 165 -5.13 13.45 -19.13
N MET A 166 -5.77 14.61 -18.86
CA MET A 166 -7.20 14.76 -19.10
C MET A 166 -7.56 14.49 -20.57
N TYR A 167 -6.71 14.88 -21.52
CA TYR A 167 -6.98 14.68 -22.94
C TYR A 167 -6.87 13.23 -23.35
N ASP A 168 -5.87 12.49 -22.82
CA ASP A 168 -5.74 11.04 -23.05
C ASP A 168 -6.97 10.30 -22.49
N ALA A 169 -7.40 10.64 -21.27
CA ALA A 169 -8.59 10.05 -20.69
C ALA A 169 -9.86 10.35 -21.51
N ILE A 170 -10.04 11.59 -21.96
CA ILE A 170 -11.20 12.00 -22.77
C ILE A 170 -11.23 11.26 -24.10
N SER A 171 -10.10 11.13 -24.79
CA SER A 171 -10.03 10.45 -26.08
C SER A 171 -10.41 8.97 -26.01
N GLN A 172 -10.15 8.32 -24.87
CA GLN A 172 -10.46 6.91 -24.67
C GLN A 172 -11.89 6.68 -24.14
N LEU A 173 -12.34 7.51 -23.19
CA LEU A 173 -13.59 7.28 -22.49
C LEU A 173 -14.81 7.95 -23.12
N TRP A 174 -14.61 9.01 -23.89
CA TRP A 174 -15.69 9.80 -24.52
C TRP A 174 -15.33 10.26 -25.95
N PRO A 175 -14.94 9.35 -26.87
CA PRO A 175 -14.47 9.71 -28.21
C PRO A 175 -15.52 10.47 -29.04
N ASP A 176 -16.81 10.16 -28.81
CA ASP A 176 -17.92 10.69 -29.62
C ASP A 176 -18.55 11.98 -29.05
N HIS A 177 -18.00 12.52 -27.95
CA HIS A 177 -18.55 13.72 -27.31
C HIS A 177 -17.73 14.97 -27.67
N ASP A 178 -18.41 16.12 -27.70
CA ASP A 178 -17.70 17.41 -27.81
C ASP A 178 -16.77 17.62 -26.58
N LEU A 179 -15.71 18.41 -26.83
CA LEU A 179 -14.63 18.57 -25.84
C LEU A 179 -15.12 19.18 -24.52
N GLU A 180 -16.01 20.17 -24.56
CA GLU A 180 -16.46 20.85 -23.33
C GLU A 180 -17.36 19.95 -22.49
N LYS A 181 -18.20 19.16 -23.12
CA LYS A 181 -19.01 18.14 -22.44
C LYS A 181 -18.10 17.06 -21.84
N SER A 182 -17.11 16.58 -22.60
CA SER A 182 -16.16 15.56 -22.15
C SER A 182 -15.33 16.02 -20.95
N LYS A 183 -14.90 17.29 -20.89
CA LYS A 183 -14.23 17.88 -19.74
C LYS A 183 -15.08 17.84 -18.46
N LYS A 184 -16.40 18.08 -18.59
CA LYS A 184 -17.33 17.99 -17.44
C LYS A 184 -17.46 16.55 -16.97
N LEU A 185 -17.65 15.61 -17.89
CA LEU A 185 -17.77 14.18 -17.61
C LEU A 185 -16.48 13.63 -16.96
N TYR A 186 -15.32 14.05 -17.47
CA TYR A 186 -14.04 13.69 -16.89
C TYR A 186 -13.90 14.16 -15.44
N ARG A 187 -14.22 15.43 -15.15
CA ARG A 187 -14.16 15.97 -13.80
C ARG A 187 -15.10 15.25 -12.84
N ASP A 188 -16.31 14.92 -13.28
CA ASP A 188 -17.25 14.12 -12.48
C ASP A 188 -16.70 12.71 -12.22
N ALA A 189 -16.14 12.04 -13.23
CA ALA A 189 -15.53 10.73 -13.08
C ALA A 189 -14.34 10.75 -12.10
N VAL A 190 -13.46 11.76 -12.20
CA VAL A 190 -12.34 11.96 -11.26
C VAL A 190 -12.84 12.18 -9.83
N TRP A 191 -13.84 13.05 -9.64
CA TRP A 191 -14.41 13.29 -8.31
C TRP A 191 -15.00 12.02 -7.71
N ARG A 192 -15.79 11.25 -8.50
CA ARG A 192 -16.38 9.99 -8.06
C ARG A 192 -15.32 8.92 -7.75
N LEU A 193 -14.25 8.87 -8.52
CA LEU A 193 -13.12 7.98 -8.27
C LEU A 193 -12.47 8.30 -6.91
N HIS A 194 -12.10 9.57 -6.69
CA HIS A 194 -11.53 9.99 -5.40
C HIS A 194 -12.49 9.73 -4.24
N LYS A 195 -13.80 9.99 -4.42
CA LYS A 195 -14.80 9.70 -3.41
C LYS A 195 -14.83 8.21 -3.04
N THR A 196 -14.89 7.32 -4.05
CA THR A 196 -14.88 5.86 -3.83
C THR A 196 -13.62 5.41 -3.09
N LEU A 197 -12.43 5.89 -3.52
CA LEU A 197 -11.16 5.52 -2.89
C LEU A 197 -11.05 6.04 -1.45
N LYS A 198 -11.61 7.21 -1.17
CA LYS A 198 -11.67 7.77 0.18
C LYS A 198 -12.61 6.99 1.10
N GLU A 199 -13.77 6.56 0.61
CA GLU A 199 -14.75 5.76 1.37
C GLU A 199 -14.17 4.42 1.83
N ILE A 200 -13.28 3.82 1.04
CA ILE A 200 -12.57 2.58 1.42
C ILE A 200 -11.24 2.84 2.14
N ASP A 201 -10.92 4.11 2.42
CA ASP A 201 -9.65 4.54 3.03
C ASP A 201 -8.41 3.96 2.30
N PHE A 202 -8.40 4.09 0.96
CA PHE A 202 -7.29 3.66 0.09
C PHE A 202 -7.00 4.71 -0.99
N GLU A 203 -6.33 5.79 -0.59
CA GLU A 203 -6.00 6.89 -1.51
C GLU A 203 -4.76 6.55 -2.34
N CYS A 204 -4.94 6.04 -3.55
CA CYS A 204 -3.87 5.68 -4.47
C CYS A 204 -3.81 6.56 -5.74
N VAL A 205 -4.72 7.52 -5.89
CA VAL A 205 -4.77 8.42 -7.04
C VAL A 205 -4.45 9.84 -6.61
N VAL A 206 -3.52 10.49 -7.32
CA VAL A 206 -3.12 11.87 -7.11
C VAL A 206 -3.46 12.70 -8.35
N SER A 207 -4.09 13.86 -8.14
CA SER A 207 -4.41 14.81 -9.21
C SER A 207 -3.43 15.98 -9.18
N ASN A 208 -2.63 16.15 -10.24
CA ASN A 208 -1.67 17.22 -10.38
C ASN A 208 -1.84 17.94 -11.73
N ARG A 209 -2.17 19.25 -11.73
CA ARG A 209 -2.17 20.15 -12.91
C ARG A 209 -2.77 19.54 -14.20
N GLY A 210 -3.89 18.82 -14.08
CA GLY A 210 -4.57 18.22 -15.24
C GLY A 210 -4.11 16.80 -15.62
N GLU A 211 -3.30 16.19 -14.78
CA GLU A 211 -2.84 14.82 -14.90
C GLU A 211 -3.23 14.00 -13.66
N LEU A 212 -3.60 12.75 -13.86
CA LEU A 212 -3.79 11.77 -12.80
C LEU A 212 -2.56 10.87 -12.73
N SER A 213 -2.03 10.69 -11.53
CA SER A 213 -0.93 9.76 -11.24
C SER A 213 -1.38 8.69 -10.26
N LEU A 214 -0.81 7.51 -10.37
CA LEU A 214 -1.12 6.38 -9.51
C LEU A 214 0.03 6.12 -8.51
N ILE A 215 -0.30 5.99 -7.24
CA ILE A 215 0.60 5.47 -6.22
C ILE A 215 0.46 3.95 -6.25
N SER A 216 1.40 3.24 -6.89
CA SER A 216 1.34 1.80 -7.12
C SER A 216 1.60 0.95 -5.86
N LYS A 217 2.01 1.58 -4.75
CA LYS A 217 2.24 0.90 -3.47
C LYS A 217 0.96 0.26 -2.94
N ASN A 218 1.07 -0.97 -2.45
CA ASN A 218 -0.03 -1.78 -1.92
C ASN A 218 -1.13 -2.08 -2.96
N ILE A 219 -0.80 -2.07 -4.24
CA ILE A 219 -1.67 -2.54 -5.32
C ILE A 219 -1.09 -3.85 -5.86
N ASP A 220 -1.86 -4.93 -5.74
CA ASP A 220 -1.59 -6.22 -6.38
C ASP A 220 -2.49 -6.34 -7.62
N CYS A 221 -1.88 -6.15 -8.80
CA CYS A 221 -2.57 -6.11 -10.08
C CYS A 221 -2.10 -7.26 -10.98
N ASP A 222 -3.03 -8.11 -11.42
CA ASP A 222 -2.75 -9.27 -12.28
C ASP A 222 -2.09 -8.88 -13.61
N TYR A 223 -2.52 -7.78 -14.22
CA TYR A 223 -1.90 -7.21 -15.43
C TYR A 223 -0.44 -6.81 -15.19
N TRP A 224 -0.12 -6.16 -14.08
CA TRP A 224 1.26 -5.79 -13.77
C TRP A 224 2.13 -7.00 -13.47
N ASN A 225 1.57 -7.99 -12.78
CA ASN A 225 2.23 -9.26 -12.51
C ASN A 225 2.57 -9.98 -13.83
N PHE A 226 1.63 -10.02 -14.77
CA PHE A 226 1.83 -10.57 -16.10
C PHE A 226 2.94 -9.82 -16.89
N LEU A 227 2.90 -8.49 -16.92
CA LEU A 227 3.95 -7.69 -17.57
C LEU A 227 5.34 -7.94 -16.99
N ASN A 228 5.43 -8.27 -15.71
CA ASN A 228 6.67 -8.62 -15.01
C ASN A 228 7.05 -10.11 -15.16
N GLY A 229 6.34 -10.88 -15.97
CA GLY A 229 6.61 -12.30 -16.20
C GLY A 229 6.10 -13.24 -15.12
N LYS A 230 5.27 -12.75 -14.20
CA LYS A 230 4.61 -13.57 -13.18
C LYS A 230 3.26 -14.04 -13.70
N ASP A 231 2.93 -15.29 -13.40
CA ASP A 231 1.59 -15.88 -13.67
C ASP A 231 1.06 -15.68 -15.11
N LEU A 232 1.88 -16.03 -16.10
CA LEU A 232 1.55 -15.86 -17.52
C LEU A 232 0.29 -16.65 -17.96
N LYS A 233 -0.15 -17.62 -17.17
CA LYS A 233 -1.34 -18.44 -17.44
C LYS A 233 -2.66 -17.72 -17.13
N VAL A 234 -2.62 -16.60 -16.43
CA VAL A 234 -3.81 -15.81 -16.07
C VAL A 234 -4.46 -15.19 -17.32
N PHE A 235 -3.65 -14.80 -18.31
CA PHE A 235 -4.15 -14.26 -19.58
C PHE A 235 -4.68 -15.37 -20.49
N LYS A 236 -5.97 -15.33 -20.78
CA LYS A 236 -6.70 -16.28 -21.61
C LYS A 236 -7.24 -15.66 -22.92
N GLY A 237 -6.60 -14.57 -23.37
CA GLY A 237 -7.03 -13.83 -24.56
C GLY A 237 -8.06 -12.72 -24.27
N GLU A 238 -8.46 -12.50 -23.03
CA GLU A 238 -9.40 -11.44 -22.65
C GLU A 238 -8.73 -10.45 -21.69
N PHE A 239 -8.85 -9.16 -21.98
CA PHE A 239 -8.33 -8.07 -21.18
C PHE A 239 -9.34 -6.94 -21.14
N LEU A 240 -9.81 -6.57 -19.94
CA LEU A 240 -10.75 -5.46 -19.72
C LEU A 240 -11.93 -5.49 -20.73
N LYS A 241 -12.51 -6.66 -20.98
CA LYS A 241 -13.47 -6.93 -22.08
C LYS A 241 -14.70 -6.03 -22.13
N SER A 242 -14.99 -5.32 -21.05
CA SER A 242 -16.11 -4.36 -20.97
C SER A 242 -15.76 -2.98 -21.53
N TYR A 243 -14.53 -2.76 -21.99
CA TYR A 243 -14.04 -1.45 -22.45
C TYR A 243 -13.45 -1.56 -23.85
N ASP A 244 -14.05 -0.88 -24.82
CA ASP A 244 -13.67 -0.96 -26.23
C ASP A 244 -12.21 -0.59 -26.51
N TRP A 245 -11.68 0.40 -25.79
CA TRP A 245 -10.31 0.83 -25.92
C TRP A 245 -9.28 -0.24 -25.49
N SER A 246 -9.67 -1.25 -24.74
CA SER A 246 -8.77 -2.32 -24.29
C SER A 246 -8.20 -3.17 -25.43
N ILE A 247 -8.88 -3.20 -26.58
CA ILE A 247 -8.47 -3.98 -27.76
C ILE A 247 -7.07 -3.61 -28.25
N TYR A 248 -6.66 -2.35 -28.06
CA TYR A 248 -5.33 -1.87 -28.46
C TYR A 248 -4.18 -2.53 -27.69
N TYR A 249 -4.48 -3.18 -26.57
CA TYR A 249 -3.47 -3.82 -25.71
C TYR A 249 -3.34 -5.33 -25.97
N LEU A 250 -4.34 -5.97 -26.60
CA LEU A 250 -4.42 -7.44 -26.75
C LEU A 250 -3.22 -8.00 -27.52
N SER A 251 -2.87 -7.44 -28.66
CA SER A 251 -1.75 -7.95 -29.49
C SER A 251 -0.42 -7.94 -28.74
N HIS A 252 -0.19 -6.90 -27.93
CA HIS A 252 1.02 -6.81 -27.11
C HIS A 252 1.02 -7.87 -25.98
N LEU A 253 -0.11 -8.13 -25.36
CA LEU A 253 -0.25 -9.17 -24.34
C LEU A 253 -0.03 -10.57 -24.89
N GLU A 254 -0.54 -10.84 -26.09
CA GLU A 254 -0.32 -12.10 -26.82
C GLU A 254 1.17 -12.31 -27.15
N GLU A 255 1.84 -11.25 -27.62
CA GLU A 255 3.29 -11.27 -27.91
C GLU A 255 4.11 -11.60 -26.66
N ILE A 256 3.82 -10.93 -25.53
CA ILE A 256 4.48 -11.22 -24.24
C ILE A 256 4.25 -12.67 -23.83
N GLN A 257 3.05 -13.20 -23.96
CA GLN A 257 2.74 -14.57 -23.57
C GLN A 257 3.49 -15.59 -24.46
N GLN A 258 3.68 -15.30 -25.75
CA GLN A 258 4.40 -16.18 -26.67
C GLN A 258 5.91 -16.16 -26.43
N THR A 259 6.48 -14.98 -26.16
CA THR A 259 7.94 -14.82 -26.00
C THR A 259 8.46 -15.31 -24.64
N ARG A 260 7.59 -15.49 -23.66
CA ARG A 260 7.97 -15.90 -22.29
C ARG A 260 7.50 -17.31 -21.92
N LYS A 261 6.93 -18.05 -22.88
CA LYS A 261 6.65 -19.51 -22.76
C LYS A 261 7.93 -20.29 -23.00
#